data_10add142969f13642ccb5eec05dafc54
#
_entry.id   10add142969f13642ccb5eec05dafc54
#
_cell.length_a   1.000
_cell.length_b   1.000
_cell.length_c   1.000
_cell.angle_alpha   90.00
_cell.angle_beta   90.00
_cell.angle_gamma   90.00
#
_symmetry.space_group_name_H-M   'P 1'
#
loop_
_entity.id
_entity.type
_entity.pdbx_description
1 polymer ?
#
loop_
_entity_poly.entity_id
_entity_poly.type
_entity_poly.pdbx_seq_one_letter_code
_entity_poly.pdbx_strand_id
1 'polypeptide(L)'
;MALIKCPECDLQVSDKALSCPHCGYPMASAPRKKYTKQVKRKRLPNGFGSITELKNNRLRNPFWVRVCVGKLPTGKCILKPLKPQAYFKTYNDAYEALVEYHKNPYDLEPDITVFELHDKWLEEYFSSSASSESYMRTLNAAWAYCSSIYNMRAKDVRARHIKGCIDEGYVVETRGKYKGEKRFASANTKTKIKSLFNLMFDYAVEYEIVSTNFARTFDIAQEITDEVEQVKRGHLPFSQDELKLLWENVDKVPYIDIILIQCYSGWRPQELGLIEMKNVDLENWSFIGGMKTAAGKNRIVPIHSRIRSLVKDRYDEAVTLGSNYLFNATDAVKGGYKLTYDKYDYRFKKVISALKLNPEHRAHDGRNTFITAAKKAKIDEYTIKLIAGHNITDVTEKVYTQRDLEWLREEIEKIK
;
A
#
# COMPACT_ATOMS: atom_id res chain seq x y z
N MET A 1 -8.48 43.33 -16.78
CA MET A 1 -8.40 43.19 -15.33
C MET A 1 -7.12 42.42 -15.02
N ALA A 2 -6.23 43.02 -14.25
CA ALA A 2 -5.01 42.34 -13.85
C ALA A 2 -5.31 41.37 -12.71
N LEU A 3 -4.67 40.20 -12.73
CA LEU A 3 -4.68 39.23 -11.59
C LEU A 3 -3.40 39.42 -10.79
N ILE A 4 -3.55 39.53 -9.48
CA ILE A 4 -2.43 39.63 -8.53
C ILE A 4 -2.49 38.45 -7.55
N LYS A 5 -1.34 38.08 -6.98
CA LYS A 5 -1.32 37.05 -5.96
C LYS A 5 -1.76 37.61 -4.60
N CYS A 6 -2.61 36.88 -3.90
CA CYS A 6 -2.97 37.22 -2.53
C CYS A 6 -1.75 37.06 -1.60
N PRO A 7 -1.40 38.08 -0.79
CA PRO A 7 -0.24 38.01 0.12
C PRO A 7 -0.34 36.93 1.21
N GLU A 8 -1.54 36.40 1.45
CA GLU A 8 -1.82 35.45 2.54
C GLU A 8 -1.95 33.99 2.08
N CYS A 9 -2.60 33.77 0.90
CA CYS A 9 -2.88 32.42 0.41
C CYS A 9 -2.27 32.11 -0.95
N ASP A 10 -1.49 33.03 -1.54
CA ASP A 10 -0.82 32.95 -2.84
C ASP A 10 -1.73 32.67 -4.08
N LEU A 11 -3.06 32.58 -3.89
CA LEU A 11 -4.00 32.37 -4.98
C LEU A 11 -4.24 33.67 -5.78
N GLN A 12 -4.53 33.51 -7.07
CA GLN A 12 -4.77 34.64 -7.95
C GLN A 12 -6.10 35.29 -7.64
N VAL A 13 -6.09 36.62 -7.49
CA VAL A 13 -7.28 37.46 -7.23
C VAL A 13 -7.24 38.72 -8.11
N SER A 14 -8.41 39.27 -8.39
CA SER A 14 -8.49 40.53 -9.13
C SER A 14 -7.79 41.67 -8.37
N ASP A 15 -7.03 42.49 -9.07
CA ASP A 15 -6.42 43.74 -8.57
C ASP A 15 -7.44 44.75 -7.99
N LYS A 16 -8.72 44.59 -8.31
CA LYS A 16 -9.85 45.40 -7.83
C LYS A 16 -10.65 44.71 -6.71
N ALA A 17 -10.28 43.52 -6.30
CA ALA A 17 -10.97 42.82 -5.23
C ALA A 17 -10.78 43.55 -3.89
N LEU A 18 -11.87 43.79 -3.17
CA LEU A 18 -11.84 44.41 -1.84
C LEU A 18 -11.36 43.45 -0.76
N SER A 19 -11.53 42.18 -0.99
CA SER A 19 -10.98 41.10 -0.15
C SER A 19 -10.73 39.85 -1.02
N CYS A 20 -9.78 39.02 -0.62
CA CYS A 20 -9.51 37.74 -1.25
C CYS A 20 -10.75 36.83 -1.17
N PRO A 21 -11.28 36.30 -2.27
CA PRO A 21 -12.44 35.41 -2.23
C PRO A 21 -12.12 34.03 -1.64
N HIS A 22 -10.83 33.69 -1.51
CA HIS A 22 -10.39 32.39 -1.01
C HIS A 22 -10.15 32.37 0.49
N CYS A 23 -9.45 33.38 1.05
CA CYS A 23 -9.10 33.43 2.49
C CYS A 23 -9.68 34.64 3.24
N GLY A 24 -10.36 35.56 2.56
CA GLY A 24 -10.91 36.77 3.15
C GLY A 24 -9.89 37.90 3.38
N TYR A 25 -8.59 37.71 3.03
CA TYR A 25 -7.56 38.75 3.22
C TYR A 25 -7.97 40.09 2.58
N PRO A 26 -7.87 41.23 3.30
CA PRO A 26 -8.26 42.53 2.82
C PRO A 26 -7.28 43.04 1.75
N MET A 27 -7.73 43.15 0.48
CA MET A 27 -6.90 43.51 -0.66
C MET A 27 -6.97 45.01 -0.99
N ALA A 28 -8.05 45.66 -0.65
CA ALA A 28 -8.25 47.06 -1.00
C ALA A 28 -8.88 47.86 0.12
N SER A 29 -8.60 49.18 0.09
CA SER A 29 -9.02 50.14 1.09
C SER A 29 -10.43 50.68 0.81
N ALA A 30 -11.44 50.20 1.58
CA ALA A 30 -12.73 50.87 1.65
C ALA A 30 -12.78 51.89 2.83
N PRO A 31 -13.45 53.04 2.75
CA PRO A 31 -13.53 54.02 3.84
C PRO A 31 -14.27 53.42 5.05
N ARG A 32 -13.65 53.46 6.18
CA ARG A 32 -14.18 52.96 7.48
C ARG A 32 -15.17 53.96 8.09
N LYS A 33 -16.36 53.48 8.50
CA LYS A 33 -17.18 54.22 9.46
C LYS A 33 -16.49 54.21 10.82
N LYS A 34 -16.29 55.38 11.49
CA LYS A 34 -15.73 55.49 12.82
C LYS A 34 -16.60 54.73 13.82
N TYR A 35 -16.09 53.67 14.41
CA TYR A 35 -16.70 52.96 15.56
C TYR A 35 -16.44 53.78 16.83
N THR A 36 -17.49 54.31 17.44
CA THR A 36 -17.39 55.19 18.62
C THR A 36 -17.71 54.53 19.95
N LYS A 37 -17.78 53.19 20.08
CA LYS A 37 -17.90 52.52 21.38
C LYS A 37 -16.93 51.33 21.45
N GLN A 38 -15.98 51.35 22.41
CA GLN A 38 -15.20 50.23 22.84
C GLN A 38 -16.13 49.20 23.50
N VAL A 39 -16.57 48.20 22.75
CA VAL A 39 -17.23 47.01 23.31
C VAL A 39 -16.17 46.25 24.13
N LYS A 40 -16.38 46.03 25.43
CA LYS A 40 -15.51 45.18 26.26
C LYS A 40 -15.48 43.77 25.67
N ARG A 41 -14.38 43.41 24.99
CA ARG A 41 -14.19 42.09 24.38
C ARG A 41 -14.01 41.04 25.47
N LYS A 42 -14.67 39.88 25.34
CA LYS A 42 -14.47 38.72 26.22
C LYS A 42 -13.03 38.22 26.06
N ARG A 43 -12.37 37.89 27.18
CA ARG A 43 -11.04 37.30 27.17
C ARG A 43 -11.17 35.83 26.66
N LEU A 44 -10.40 35.48 25.67
CA LEU A 44 -10.36 34.09 25.14
C LEU A 44 -9.61 33.19 26.10
N PRO A 45 -10.02 31.92 26.29
CA PRO A 45 -9.30 30.92 27.06
C PRO A 45 -7.89 30.69 26.55
N ASN A 46 -6.97 30.23 27.40
CA ASN A 46 -5.63 29.86 26.96
C ASN A 46 -5.64 28.69 25.97
N GLY A 47 -4.99 28.87 24.84
CA GLY A 47 -4.95 27.87 23.80
C GLY A 47 -6.13 27.94 22.78
N PHE A 48 -7.09 28.84 23.03
CA PHE A 48 -8.26 28.98 22.15
C PHE A 48 -7.92 29.63 20.78
N GLY A 49 -6.83 30.38 20.72
CA GLY A 49 -6.42 31.13 19.51
C GLY A 49 -6.38 32.62 19.78
N SER A 50 -6.42 33.43 18.74
CA SER A 50 -6.40 34.88 18.85
C SER A 50 -7.25 35.57 17.79
N ILE A 51 -7.94 36.65 18.16
CA ILE A 51 -8.63 37.58 17.28
C ILE A 51 -7.91 38.91 17.38
N THR A 52 -7.31 39.35 16.27
CA THR A 52 -6.52 40.59 16.22
C THR A 52 -7.22 41.59 15.28
N GLU A 53 -7.48 42.78 15.76
CA GLU A 53 -7.96 43.85 14.92
C GLU A 53 -6.79 44.58 14.24
N LEU A 54 -6.79 44.56 12.91
CA LEU A 54 -5.80 45.24 12.10
C LEU A 54 -6.11 46.76 12.08
N LYS A 55 -5.16 47.55 12.56
CA LYS A 55 -5.32 49.01 12.75
C LYS A 55 -5.27 49.85 11.43
N ASN A 56 -5.72 49.30 10.32
CA ASN A 56 -5.79 50.06 9.08
C ASN A 56 -7.23 50.47 8.84
N ASN A 57 -7.51 51.79 8.87
CA ASN A 57 -8.86 52.38 8.77
C ASN A 57 -9.57 52.14 7.45
N ARG A 58 -8.96 51.43 6.49
CA ARG A 58 -9.51 51.19 5.14
C ARG A 58 -9.84 49.71 4.88
N LEU A 59 -9.72 48.83 5.88
CA LEU A 59 -9.97 47.42 5.68
C LEU A 59 -11.45 47.05 5.79
N ARG A 60 -11.95 46.26 4.83
CA ARG A 60 -13.32 45.74 4.84
C ARG A 60 -13.51 44.65 5.92
N ASN A 61 -12.48 43.79 6.11
CA ASN A 61 -12.48 42.67 7.07
C ASN A 61 -11.30 42.87 8.03
N PRO A 62 -11.43 43.70 9.09
CA PRO A 62 -10.30 44.06 9.96
C PRO A 62 -9.96 43.03 11.05
N PHE A 63 -10.79 42.03 11.26
CA PHE A 63 -10.59 41.05 12.34
C PHE A 63 -9.92 39.80 11.81
N TRP A 64 -8.67 39.60 12.19
CA TRP A 64 -7.86 38.46 11.84
C TRP A 64 -7.92 37.38 12.91
N VAL A 65 -8.32 36.17 12.54
CA VAL A 65 -8.49 35.03 13.42
C VAL A 65 -7.35 34.03 13.21
N ARG A 66 -6.74 33.63 14.28
CA ARG A 66 -5.72 32.55 14.31
C ARG A 66 -6.07 31.54 15.38
N VAL A 67 -5.88 30.27 15.09
CA VAL A 67 -6.12 29.13 15.98
C VAL A 67 -4.80 28.60 16.53
N CYS A 68 -4.82 28.04 17.71
CA CYS A 68 -3.66 27.38 18.30
C CYS A 68 -3.64 25.91 17.83
N VAL A 69 -2.69 25.55 16.98
CA VAL A 69 -2.53 24.19 16.42
C VAL A 69 -1.54 23.32 17.19
N GLY A 70 -0.91 23.87 18.22
CA GLY A 70 0.04 23.18 19.08
C GLY A 70 0.75 24.13 20.02
N LYS A 71 1.62 23.60 20.90
CA LYS A 71 2.46 24.40 21.81
C LYS A 71 3.92 24.04 21.62
N LEU A 72 4.78 25.05 21.65
CA LEU A 72 6.23 24.86 21.73
C LEU A 72 6.61 24.27 23.10
N PRO A 73 7.80 23.66 23.26
CA PRO A 73 8.31 23.22 24.56
C PRO A 73 8.33 24.32 25.63
N THR A 74 8.37 25.57 25.20
CA THR A 74 8.28 26.79 26.04
C THR A 74 6.87 27.12 26.52
N GLY A 75 5.85 26.32 26.15
CA GLY A 75 4.44 26.56 26.46
C GLY A 75 3.75 27.58 25.54
N LYS A 76 4.46 28.20 24.60
CA LYS A 76 3.92 29.20 23.66
C LYS A 76 3.11 28.55 22.55
N CYS A 77 1.89 29.05 22.28
CA CYS A 77 1.03 28.54 21.22
C CYS A 77 1.63 28.78 19.83
N ILE A 78 1.58 27.74 18.98
CA ILE A 78 1.81 27.86 17.54
C ILE A 78 0.48 28.29 16.92
N LEU A 79 0.43 29.52 16.41
CA LEU A 79 -0.79 30.10 15.84
C LEU A 79 -0.77 30.01 14.32
N LYS A 80 -1.85 29.46 13.73
CA LYS A 80 -2.10 29.48 12.28
C LYS A 80 -3.38 30.25 11.96
N PRO A 81 -3.49 30.91 10.78
CA PRO A 81 -4.75 31.53 10.33
C PRO A 81 -5.88 30.52 10.32
N LEU A 82 -7.09 30.95 10.75
CA LEU A 82 -8.29 30.11 10.65
C LEU A 82 -8.61 29.86 9.16
N LYS A 83 -8.95 28.62 8.81
CA LYS A 83 -9.42 28.25 7.46
C LYS A 83 -10.90 27.81 7.53
N PRO A 84 -11.68 27.96 6.47
CA PRO A 84 -11.30 28.49 5.14
C PRO A 84 -11.15 30.02 5.09
N GLN A 85 -11.67 30.76 6.07
CA GLN A 85 -11.63 32.22 6.10
C GLN A 85 -10.98 32.71 7.40
N ALA A 86 -9.93 33.53 7.29
CA ALA A 86 -9.20 34.09 8.41
C ALA A 86 -9.56 35.54 8.76
N TYR A 87 -10.24 36.28 7.86
CA TYR A 87 -10.51 37.70 8.02
C TYR A 87 -12.01 37.98 8.01
N PHE A 88 -12.49 38.71 9.03
CA PHE A 88 -13.91 38.93 9.28
C PHE A 88 -14.23 40.41 9.40
N LYS A 89 -15.49 40.77 9.10
CA LYS A 89 -15.98 42.13 9.15
C LYS A 89 -16.20 42.64 10.58
N THR A 90 -16.73 41.78 11.44
CA THR A 90 -17.00 42.13 12.84
C THR A 90 -16.24 41.18 13.79
N TYR A 91 -16.06 41.63 15.04
CA TYR A 91 -15.49 40.80 16.07
C TYR A 91 -16.37 39.57 16.41
N ASN A 92 -17.71 39.75 16.32
CA ASN A 92 -18.63 38.64 16.61
C ASN A 92 -18.53 37.53 15.56
N ASP A 93 -18.50 37.88 14.26
CA ASP A 93 -18.30 36.88 13.20
C ASP A 93 -16.98 36.13 13.39
N ALA A 94 -15.93 36.86 13.74
CA ALA A 94 -14.61 36.28 14.03
C ALA A 94 -14.62 35.35 15.26
N TYR A 95 -15.38 35.72 16.28
CA TYR A 95 -15.53 34.92 17.50
C TYR A 95 -16.36 33.67 17.25
N GLU A 96 -17.47 33.78 16.54
CA GLU A 96 -18.33 32.64 16.17
C GLU A 96 -17.57 31.61 15.31
N ALA A 97 -16.81 32.08 14.33
CA ALA A 97 -15.97 31.20 13.51
C ALA A 97 -14.90 30.50 14.34
N LEU A 98 -14.30 31.16 15.34
CA LEU A 98 -13.33 30.56 16.24
C LEU A 98 -13.98 29.55 17.18
N VAL A 99 -15.20 29.81 17.66
CA VAL A 99 -15.98 28.89 18.49
C VAL A 99 -16.39 27.65 17.69
N GLU A 100 -16.83 27.82 16.44
CA GLU A 100 -17.21 26.74 15.57
C GLU A 100 -16.02 25.81 15.27
N TYR A 101 -14.85 26.37 15.01
CA TYR A 101 -13.61 25.60 14.90
C TYR A 101 -13.34 24.72 16.13
N HIS A 102 -13.63 25.23 17.35
CA HIS A 102 -13.40 24.46 18.57
C HIS A 102 -14.52 23.47 18.91
N LYS A 103 -15.72 23.63 18.36
CA LYS A 103 -16.79 22.63 18.48
C LYS A 103 -16.49 21.38 17.68
N ASN A 104 -15.76 21.53 16.58
CA ASN A 104 -15.35 20.42 15.74
C ASN A 104 -13.83 20.42 15.54
N PRO A 105 -13.04 20.02 16.59
CA PRO A 105 -11.57 20.06 16.55
C PRO A 105 -10.96 19.08 15.55
N TYR A 106 -11.74 18.15 15.00
CA TYR A 106 -11.32 17.21 13.94
C TYR A 106 -11.59 17.74 12.53
N ASP A 107 -12.24 18.89 12.38
CA ASP A 107 -12.40 19.59 11.11
C ASP A 107 -11.08 20.28 10.73
N LEU A 108 -10.15 19.44 10.32
CA LEU A 108 -8.76 19.81 10.10
C LEU A 108 -8.55 20.60 8.80
N GLU A 109 -9.50 21.20 8.19
CA GLU A 109 -9.41 21.99 6.97
C GLU A 109 -10.46 21.55 5.93
N PRO A 110 -11.67 22.12 5.95
CA PRO A 110 -12.73 21.77 4.99
C PRO A 110 -12.36 22.00 3.51
N ASP A 111 -11.23 22.67 3.27
CA ASP A 111 -10.69 22.91 1.92
C ASP A 111 -9.39 22.16 1.60
N ILE A 112 -9.11 21.07 2.33
CA ILE A 112 -7.95 20.20 2.05
C ILE A 112 -8.00 19.72 0.59
N THR A 113 -6.85 19.79 -0.08
CA THR A 113 -6.69 19.21 -1.43
C THR A 113 -6.67 17.69 -1.40
N VAL A 114 -6.91 17.05 -2.54
CA VAL A 114 -6.80 15.59 -2.67
C VAL A 114 -5.38 15.11 -2.39
N PHE A 115 -4.36 15.91 -2.71
CA PHE A 115 -2.97 15.61 -2.40
C PHE A 115 -2.72 15.62 -0.88
N GLU A 116 -3.15 16.68 -0.19
CA GLU A 116 -3.02 16.77 1.27
C GLU A 116 -3.84 15.70 2.01
N LEU A 117 -5.01 15.34 1.48
CA LEU A 117 -5.82 14.24 2.00
C LEU A 117 -5.08 12.90 1.86
N HIS A 118 -4.45 12.66 0.71
CA HIS A 118 -3.67 11.44 0.49
C HIS A 118 -2.53 11.32 1.51
N ASP A 119 -1.78 12.38 1.75
CA ASP A 119 -0.64 12.36 2.67
C ASP A 119 -1.10 12.07 4.11
N LYS A 120 -2.18 12.74 4.56
CA LYS A 120 -2.75 12.51 5.90
C LYS A 120 -3.28 11.08 6.06
N TRP A 121 -4.04 10.60 5.07
CA TRP A 121 -4.54 9.23 5.06
C TRP A 121 -3.40 8.22 5.09
N LEU A 122 -2.32 8.47 4.34
CA LEU A 122 -1.19 7.57 4.23
C LEU A 122 -0.46 7.41 5.58
N GLU A 123 -0.23 8.52 6.30
CA GLU A 123 0.39 8.52 7.63
C GLU A 123 -0.42 7.67 8.62
N GLU A 124 -1.73 7.85 8.65
CA GLU A 124 -2.59 7.12 9.58
C GLU A 124 -2.77 5.66 9.17
N TYR A 125 -2.96 5.39 7.89
CA TYR A 125 -3.08 4.03 7.38
C TYR A 125 -1.83 3.20 7.65
N PHE A 126 -0.64 3.79 7.59
CA PHE A 126 0.60 3.11 7.96
C PHE A 126 0.71 2.83 9.46
N SER A 127 0.24 3.75 10.30
CA SER A 127 0.33 3.59 11.75
C SER A 127 -0.66 2.58 12.31
N SER A 128 -1.84 2.46 11.70
CA SER A 128 -2.98 1.70 12.21
C SER A 128 -3.16 0.32 11.54
N SER A 129 -2.70 0.15 10.30
CA SER A 129 -2.99 -1.07 9.55
C SER A 129 -1.86 -2.09 9.57
N ALA A 130 -2.22 -3.38 9.69
CA ALA A 130 -1.32 -4.51 9.46
C ALA A 130 -1.00 -4.73 7.96
N SER A 131 -1.25 -3.74 7.12
CA SER A 131 -1.02 -3.82 5.68
C SER A 131 0.46 -3.96 5.35
N SER A 132 0.77 -4.84 4.41
CA SER A 132 2.16 -5.06 4.02
C SER A 132 2.74 -3.85 3.28
N GLU A 133 4.03 -3.56 3.50
CA GLU A 133 4.77 -2.52 2.76
C GLU A 133 4.64 -2.67 1.23
N SER A 134 4.56 -3.91 0.73
CA SER A 134 4.34 -4.21 -0.68
C SER A 134 2.99 -3.73 -1.19
N TYR A 135 1.93 -3.85 -0.37
CA TYR A 135 0.60 -3.33 -0.74
C TYR A 135 0.60 -1.81 -0.82
N MET A 136 1.27 -1.16 0.14
CA MET A 136 1.43 0.30 0.12
C MET A 136 2.18 0.81 -1.10
N ARG A 137 3.27 0.13 -1.50
CA ARG A 137 3.98 0.45 -2.75
C ARG A 137 3.05 0.35 -3.97
N THR A 138 2.14 -0.63 -3.97
CA THR A 138 1.15 -0.80 -5.05
C THR A 138 0.16 0.35 -5.09
N LEU A 139 -0.35 0.81 -3.92
CA LEU A 139 -1.25 1.96 -3.83
C LEU A 139 -0.55 3.26 -4.23
N ASN A 140 0.68 3.48 -3.77
CA ASN A 140 1.48 4.64 -4.16
C ASN A 140 1.80 4.67 -5.66
N ALA A 141 2.05 3.51 -6.27
CA ALA A 141 2.22 3.42 -7.72
C ALA A 141 0.91 3.77 -8.46
N ALA A 142 -0.26 3.38 -7.93
CA ALA A 142 -1.56 3.76 -8.48
C ALA A 142 -1.84 5.26 -8.29
N TRP A 143 -1.44 5.84 -7.15
CA TRP A 143 -1.56 7.26 -6.87
C TRP A 143 -0.93 8.14 -7.95
N ALA A 144 0.24 7.76 -8.46
CA ALA A 144 0.95 8.52 -9.49
C ALA A 144 0.11 8.79 -10.76
N TYR A 145 -0.89 7.96 -11.05
CA TYR A 145 -1.81 8.15 -12.19
C TYR A 145 -2.92 9.16 -11.93
N CYS A 146 -3.04 9.67 -10.70
CA CYS A 146 -4.14 10.53 -10.27
C CYS A 146 -3.77 12.03 -10.24
N SER A 147 -2.66 12.41 -10.85
CA SER A 147 -2.11 13.78 -10.79
C SER A 147 -3.08 14.88 -11.29
N SER A 148 -4.03 14.53 -12.15
CA SER A 148 -5.02 15.46 -12.68
C SER A 148 -5.94 16.09 -11.62
N ILE A 149 -6.08 15.45 -10.46
CA ILE A 149 -6.96 15.93 -9.38
C ILE A 149 -6.23 16.29 -8.10
N TYR A 150 -4.90 16.25 -8.05
CA TYR A 150 -4.12 16.53 -6.83
C TYR A 150 -4.48 17.87 -6.18
N ASN A 151 -4.61 18.92 -6.99
CA ASN A 151 -4.91 20.28 -6.51
C ASN A 151 -6.42 20.55 -6.35
N MET A 152 -7.28 19.56 -6.62
CA MET A 152 -8.71 19.69 -6.39
C MET A 152 -9.00 19.61 -4.90
N ARG A 153 -9.97 20.38 -4.39
CA ARG A 153 -10.43 20.25 -3.01
C ARG A 153 -11.14 18.91 -2.83
N ALA A 154 -10.84 18.19 -1.77
CA ALA A 154 -11.41 16.86 -1.50
C ALA A 154 -12.95 16.86 -1.51
N LYS A 155 -13.58 17.92 -0.97
CA LYS A 155 -15.05 18.09 -0.94
C LYS A 155 -15.69 18.26 -2.32
N ASP A 156 -14.93 18.67 -3.33
CA ASP A 156 -15.42 18.89 -4.69
C ASP A 156 -15.25 17.65 -5.59
N VAL A 157 -14.58 16.62 -5.12
CA VAL A 157 -14.42 15.36 -5.84
C VAL A 157 -15.77 14.65 -6.01
N ARG A 158 -16.02 14.16 -7.22
CA ARG A 158 -17.22 13.40 -7.60
C ARG A 158 -16.79 12.15 -8.36
N ALA A 159 -17.68 11.20 -8.50
CA ALA A 159 -17.43 9.94 -9.21
C ALA A 159 -16.78 10.14 -10.58
N ARG A 160 -17.18 11.16 -11.35
CA ARG A 160 -16.60 11.48 -12.67
C ARG A 160 -15.10 11.78 -12.62
N HIS A 161 -14.61 12.44 -11.56
CA HIS A 161 -13.20 12.77 -11.42
C HIS A 161 -12.37 11.54 -11.14
N ILE A 162 -12.88 10.64 -10.30
CA ILE A 162 -12.25 9.35 -9.99
C ILE A 162 -12.23 8.44 -11.23
N LYS A 163 -13.36 8.39 -11.98
CA LYS A 163 -13.43 7.67 -13.26
C LYS A 163 -12.43 8.24 -14.26
N GLY A 164 -12.27 9.56 -14.36
CA GLY A 164 -11.24 10.17 -15.19
C GLY A 164 -9.82 9.72 -14.85
N CYS A 165 -9.47 9.56 -13.55
CA CYS A 165 -8.19 8.98 -13.14
C CYS A 165 -8.06 7.50 -13.55
N ILE A 166 -9.15 6.72 -13.49
CA ILE A 166 -9.17 5.31 -13.89
C ILE A 166 -9.01 5.16 -15.39
N ASP A 167 -9.74 5.94 -16.17
CA ASP A 167 -9.83 5.77 -17.62
C ASP A 167 -8.67 6.45 -18.36
N GLU A 168 -8.30 7.65 -17.94
CA GLU A 168 -7.36 8.54 -18.65
C GLU A 168 -6.06 8.80 -17.86
N GLY A 169 -5.94 8.27 -16.63
CA GLY A 169 -4.77 8.49 -15.78
C GLY A 169 -3.49 7.96 -16.43
N TYR A 170 -2.44 8.78 -16.40
CA TYR A 170 -1.14 8.43 -16.95
C TYR A 170 0.01 8.92 -16.10
N VAL A 171 1.15 8.29 -16.26
CA VAL A 171 2.44 8.74 -15.74
C VAL A 171 3.39 9.04 -16.90
N VAL A 172 4.31 9.98 -16.73
CA VAL A 172 5.35 10.27 -17.71
C VAL A 172 6.60 9.47 -17.33
N GLU A 173 7.08 8.64 -18.22
CA GLU A 173 8.28 7.83 -17.98
C GLU A 173 9.52 8.71 -17.84
N THR A 174 10.22 8.56 -16.72
CA THR A 174 11.39 9.41 -16.41
C THR A 174 12.73 8.78 -16.80
N ARG A 175 12.74 7.48 -17.12
CA ARG A 175 13.97 6.69 -17.39
C ARG A 175 13.72 5.69 -18.53
N GLY A 176 14.82 5.16 -19.09
CA GLY A 176 14.77 4.10 -20.09
C GLY A 176 14.42 4.56 -21.49
N LYS A 177 14.08 3.59 -22.35
CA LYS A 177 13.79 3.77 -23.79
C LYS A 177 12.58 4.69 -24.05
N TYR A 178 11.60 4.70 -23.15
CA TYR A 178 10.34 5.43 -23.28
C TYR A 178 10.31 6.73 -22.47
N LYS A 179 11.48 7.28 -22.12
CA LYS A 179 11.58 8.55 -21.37
C LYS A 179 10.84 9.69 -22.08
N GLY A 180 9.94 10.34 -21.35
CA GLY A 180 9.08 11.41 -21.86
C GLY A 180 7.74 10.97 -22.42
N GLU A 181 7.53 9.67 -22.64
CA GLU A 181 6.27 9.14 -23.12
C GLU A 181 5.26 8.97 -21.99
N LYS A 182 3.97 9.09 -22.33
CA LYS A 182 2.86 8.82 -21.42
C LYS A 182 2.58 7.32 -21.35
N ARG A 183 2.60 6.77 -20.13
CA ARG A 183 2.16 5.42 -19.87
C ARG A 183 0.80 5.46 -19.14
N PHE A 184 -0.23 4.94 -19.78
CA PHE A 184 -1.57 4.83 -19.20
C PHE A 184 -1.68 3.67 -18.22
N ALA A 185 -2.66 3.74 -17.33
CA ALA A 185 -2.92 2.71 -16.35
C ALA A 185 -3.37 1.40 -17.02
N SER A 186 -2.70 0.28 -16.72
CA SER A 186 -3.17 -1.06 -17.08
C SER A 186 -4.45 -1.41 -16.31
N ALA A 187 -5.23 -2.39 -16.80
CA ALA A 187 -6.45 -2.85 -16.12
C ALA A 187 -6.22 -3.16 -14.62
N ASN A 188 -5.13 -3.83 -14.28
CA ASN A 188 -4.72 -4.07 -12.90
C ASN A 188 -4.45 -2.77 -12.12
N THR A 189 -3.80 -1.79 -12.74
CA THR A 189 -3.55 -0.48 -12.12
C THR A 189 -4.86 0.29 -11.90
N LYS A 190 -5.78 0.25 -12.86
CA LYS A 190 -7.13 0.85 -12.77
C LYS A 190 -7.90 0.31 -11.55
N THR A 191 -7.85 -1.01 -11.31
CA THR A 191 -8.47 -1.60 -10.11
C THR A 191 -7.80 -1.12 -8.82
N LYS A 192 -6.49 -0.84 -8.83
CA LYS A 192 -5.77 -0.30 -7.67
C LYS A 192 -6.07 1.19 -7.43
N ILE A 193 -6.25 1.98 -8.48
CA ILE A 193 -6.74 3.36 -8.37
C ILE A 193 -8.10 3.38 -7.68
N LYS A 194 -9.04 2.52 -8.10
CA LYS A 194 -10.34 2.38 -7.44
C LYS A 194 -10.23 2.03 -5.97
N SER A 195 -9.38 1.05 -5.64
CA SER A 195 -9.14 0.61 -4.26
C SER A 195 -8.54 1.73 -3.41
N LEU A 196 -7.59 2.49 -3.95
CA LEU A 196 -6.99 3.65 -3.30
C LEU A 196 -8.05 4.69 -2.93
N PHE A 197 -8.89 5.09 -3.89
CA PHE A 197 -9.94 6.07 -3.64
C PHE A 197 -11.00 5.57 -2.66
N ASN A 198 -11.35 4.27 -2.70
CA ASN A 198 -12.25 3.69 -1.71
C ASN A 198 -11.71 3.90 -0.29
N LEU A 199 -10.45 3.52 -0.04
CA LEU A 199 -9.81 3.60 1.28
C LEU A 199 -9.60 5.06 1.73
N MET A 200 -9.04 5.90 0.86
CA MET A 200 -8.74 7.29 1.17
C MET A 200 -10.02 8.12 1.44
N PHE A 201 -11.09 7.88 0.68
CA PHE A 201 -12.35 8.58 0.90
C PHE A 201 -13.23 7.96 1.98
N ASP A 202 -13.05 6.67 2.35
CA ASP A 202 -13.62 6.13 3.59
C ASP A 202 -13.04 6.87 4.80
N TYR A 203 -11.72 7.05 4.84
CA TYR A 203 -11.05 7.89 5.82
C TYR A 203 -11.56 9.33 5.82
N ALA A 204 -11.73 9.93 4.65
CA ALA A 204 -12.24 11.31 4.55
C ALA A 204 -13.68 11.45 5.06
N VAL A 205 -14.50 10.41 4.96
CA VAL A 205 -15.87 10.38 5.57
C VAL A 205 -15.77 10.18 7.07
N GLU A 206 -14.91 9.26 7.54
CA GLU A 206 -14.70 8.98 8.96
C GLU A 206 -14.26 10.23 9.73
N TYR A 207 -13.41 11.05 9.12
CA TYR A 207 -12.91 12.31 9.68
C TYR A 207 -13.74 13.55 9.27
N GLU A 208 -14.95 13.34 8.74
CA GLU A 208 -15.91 14.40 8.36
C GLU A 208 -15.36 15.43 7.36
N ILE A 209 -14.25 15.14 6.65
CA ILE A 209 -13.67 15.99 5.61
C ILE A 209 -14.61 16.08 4.42
N VAL A 210 -15.30 14.98 4.12
CA VAL A 210 -16.34 14.91 3.09
C VAL A 210 -17.57 14.17 3.63
N SER A 211 -18.74 14.49 3.10
CA SER A 211 -20.00 13.85 3.51
C SER A 211 -20.26 12.50 2.84
N THR A 212 -19.58 12.21 1.73
CA THR A 212 -19.86 11.03 0.90
C THR A 212 -18.62 10.54 0.21
N ASN A 213 -18.37 9.23 0.29
CA ASN A 213 -17.36 8.57 -0.52
C ASN A 213 -17.91 8.26 -1.92
N PHE A 214 -17.64 9.15 -2.87
CA PHE A 214 -18.07 8.96 -4.26
C PHE A 214 -17.36 7.80 -4.98
N ALA A 215 -16.24 7.30 -4.45
CA ALA A 215 -15.62 6.10 -4.98
C ALA A 215 -16.47 4.84 -4.73
N ARG A 216 -17.31 4.81 -3.71
CA ARG A 216 -18.23 3.70 -3.41
C ARG A 216 -19.52 3.72 -4.22
N THR A 217 -19.80 4.79 -4.98
CA THR A 217 -21.07 4.96 -5.71
C THR A 217 -21.07 4.34 -7.11
N PHE A 218 -19.98 3.74 -7.55
CA PHE A 218 -19.88 3.07 -8.84
C PHE A 218 -18.93 1.87 -8.76
N ASP A 219 -19.10 0.93 -9.66
CA ASP A 219 -18.18 -0.20 -9.86
C ASP A 219 -17.24 0.06 -11.04
N ILE A 220 -16.15 -0.69 -11.07
CA ILE A 220 -15.24 -0.71 -12.23
C ILE A 220 -16.01 -1.31 -13.42
N ALA A 221 -15.80 -0.74 -14.60
CA ALA A 221 -16.40 -1.24 -15.82
C ALA A 221 -16.06 -2.72 -16.04
N GLN A 222 -17.04 -3.49 -16.53
CA GLN A 222 -16.89 -4.95 -16.71
C GLN A 222 -15.74 -5.28 -17.65
N GLU A 223 -15.53 -4.47 -18.68
CA GLU A 223 -14.44 -4.63 -19.65
C GLU A 223 -13.06 -4.63 -18.98
N ILE A 224 -12.86 -3.76 -17.96
CA ILE A 224 -11.61 -3.71 -17.18
C ILE A 224 -11.46 -4.99 -16.35
N THR A 225 -12.55 -5.47 -15.77
CA THR A 225 -12.55 -6.70 -14.98
C THR A 225 -12.24 -7.91 -15.87
N ASP A 226 -12.86 -7.97 -17.02
CA ASP A 226 -12.64 -9.03 -18.00
C ASP A 226 -11.21 -9.01 -18.55
N GLU A 227 -10.64 -7.83 -18.81
CA GLU A 227 -9.23 -7.67 -19.20
C GLU A 227 -8.29 -8.18 -18.09
N VAL A 228 -8.57 -7.85 -16.82
CA VAL A 228 -7.80 -8.38 -15.68
C VAL A 228 -7.87 -9.90 -15.63
N GLU A 229 -9.04 -10.49 -15.88
CA GLU A 229 -9.23 -11.94 -15.87
C GLU A 229 -8.55 -12.62 -17.05
N GLN A 230 -8.62 -12.04 -18.25
CA GLN A 230 -7.92 -12.55 -19.45
C GLN A 230 -6.40 -12.52 -19.30
N VAL A 231 -5.86 -11.49 -18.65
CA VAL A 231 -4.42 -11.39 -18.36
C VAL A 231 -4.00 -12.28 -17.18
N LYS A 232 -4.96 -12.72 -16.35
CA LYS A 232 -4.69 -13.74 -15.32
C LYS A 232 -4.31 -15.04 -15.99
N ARG A 233 -3.02 -15.29 -16.07
CA ARG A 233 -2.51 -16.58 -16.46
C ARG A 233 -3.01 -17.67 -15.50
N GLY A 234 -3.55 -18.74 -16.05
CA GLY A 234 -3.84 -19.97 -15.29
C GLY A 234 -2.59 -20.50 -14.60
N HIS A 235 -2.78 -21.31 -13.56
CA HIS A 235 -1.68 -22.04 -12.94
C HIS A 235 -1.11 -23.06 -13.95
N LEU A 236 0.23 -23.06 -14.10
CA LEU A 236 0.92 -23.94 -15.02
C LEU A 236 1.86 -24.87 -14.23
N PRO A 237 1.36 -26.01 -13.72
CA PRO A 237 2.24 -26.98 -13.05
C PRO A 237 3.20 -27.59 -14.06
N PHE A 238 4.39 -28.00 -13.61
CA PHE A 238 5.29 -28.80 -14.42
C PHE A 238 4.62 -30.13 -14.81
N SER A 239 4.76 -30.53 -16.08
CA SER A 239 4.36 -31.84 -16.54
C SER A 239 5.26 -32.95 -15.98
N GLN A 240 4.85 -34.23 -16.13
CA GLN A 240 5.65 -35.35 -15.68
C GLN A 240 6.98 -35.43 -16.44
N ASP A 241 6.96 -35.14 -17.74
CA ASP A 241 8.17 -35.14 -18.58
C ASP A 241 9.13 -34.02 -18.18
N GLU A 242 8.62 -32.83 -17.85
CA GLU A 242 9.42 -31.72 -17.36
C GLU A 242 10.02 -32.03 -15.97
N LEU A 243 9.25 -32.63 -15.06
CA LEU A 243 9.77 -33.07 -13.77
C LEU A 243 10.85 -34.14 -13.93
N LYS A 244 10.66 -35.10 -14.84
CA LYS A 244 11.67 -36.10 -15.13
C LYS A 244 12.95 -35.44 -15.66
N LEU A 245 12.82 -34.49 -16.59
CA LEU A 245 13.97 -33.75 -17.13
C LEU A 245 14.70 -32.93 -16.05
N LEU A 246 13.97 -32.33 -15.10
CA LEU A 246 14.57 -31.67 -13.94
C LEU A 246 15.38 -32.66 -13.10
N TRP A 247 14.84 -33.84 -12.76
CA TRP A 247 15.54 -34.85 -11.99
C TRP A 247 16.79 -35.39 -12.70
N GLU A 248 16.74 -35.62 -14.01
CA GLU A 248 17.89 -36.11 -14.80
C GLU A 248 19.05 -35.11 -14.92
N ASN A 249 18.79 -33.85 -14.62
CA ASN A 249 19.75 -32.76 -14.75
C ASN A 249 20.05 -32.03 -13.44
N VAL A 250 19.61 -32.54 -12.29
CA VAL A 250 19.73 -31.85 -10.99
C VAL A 250 21.21 -31.58 -10.62
N ASP A 251 22.11 -32.50 -10.96
CA ASP A 251 23.54 -32.37 -10.68
C ASP A 251 24.30 -31.61 -11.80
N LYS A 252 23.65 -31.31 -12.93
CA LYS A 252 24.29 -30.70 -14.09
C LYS A 252 24.00 -29.19 -14.22
N VAL A 253 22.84 -28.77 -13.78
CA VAL A 253 22.40 -27.38 -13.92
C VAL A 253 22.10 -26.82 -12.52
N PRO A 254 22.81 -25.76 -12.09
CA PRO A 254 22.62 -25.17 -10.77
C PRO A 254 21.19 -24.68 -10.55
N TYR A 255 20.72 -24.82 -9.31
CA TYR A 255 19.40 -24.35 -8.82
C TYR A 255 18.18 -25.17 -9.27
N ILE A 256 18.34 -26.27 -10.00
CA ILE A 256 17.26 -27.23 -10.29
C ILE A 256 16.75 -27.85 -8.97
N ASP A 257 17.66 -28.19 -8.07
CA ASP A 257 17.37 -28.72 -6.74
C ASP A 257 16.38 -27.84 -5.95
N ILE A 258 16.54 -26.51 -6.00
CA ILE A 258 15.61 -25.59 -5.32
C ILE A 258 14.22 -25.62 -5.97
N ILE A 259 14.13 -25.75 -7.28
CA ILE A 259 12.86 -25.92 -8.00
C ILE A 259 12.20 -27.24 -7.58
N LEU A 260 12.96 -28.32 -7.54
CA LEU A 260 12.46 -29.62 -7.09
C LEU A 260 12.01 -29.58 -5.62
N ILE A 261 12.79 -28.96 -4.74
CA ILE A 261 12.39 -28.77 -3.34
C ILE A 261 11.06 -28.01 -3.27
N GLN A 262 10.85 -26.98 -4.09
CA GLN A 262 9.59 -26.26 -4.16
C GLN A 262 8.44 -27.14 -4.65
N CYS A 263 8.68 -27.99 -5.65
CA CYS A 263 7.70 -28.93 -6.19
C CYS A 263 7.23 -30.02 -5.21
N TYR A 264 8.04 -30.32 -4.18
CA TYR A 264 7.72 -31.32 -3.17
C TYR A 264 7.41 -30.74 -1.78
N SER A 265 7.45 -29.42 -1.60
CA SER A 265 7.18 -28.76 -0.32
C SER A 265 6.10 -27.68 -0.40
N GLY A 266 5.77 -27.22 -1.60
CA GLY A 266 4.73 -26.20 -1.81
C GLY A 266 5.05 -24.80 -1.29
N TRP A 267 6.31 -24.49 -0.95
CA TRP A 267 6.70 -23.16 -0.51
C TRP A 267 6.43 -22.09 -1.57
N ARG A 268 6.04 -20.89 -1.13
CA ARG A 268 6.07 -19.72 -2.04
C ARG A 268 7.51 -19.35 -2.36
N PRO A 269 7.83 -18.88 -3.57
CA PRO A 269 9.21 -18.53 -3.96
C PRO A 269 9.92 -17.63 -2.96
N GLN A 270 9.24 -16.62 -2.46
CA GLN A 270 9.82 -15.70 -1.48
C GLN A 270 10.03 -16.35 -0.10
N GLU A 271 9.10 -17.21 0.32
CA GLU A 271 9.21 -17.91 1.61
C GLU A 271 10.35 -18.93 1.60
N LEU A 272 10.53 -19.63 0.48
CA LEU A 272 11.61 -20.60 0.29
C LEU A 272 12.97 -19.98 0.58
N GLY A 273 13.27 -18.83 -0.04
CA GLY A 273 14.53 -18.10 0.14
C GLY A 273 14.73 -17.48 1.53
N LEU A 274 13.72 -17.56 2.41
CA LEU A 274 13.75 -17.02 3.76
C LEU A 274 13.75 -18.10 4.84
N ILE A 275 13.85 -19.37 4.47
CA ILE A 275 14.00 -20.47 5.45
C ILE A 275 15.34 -20.31 6.16
N GLU A 276 15.29 -20.04 7.45
CA GLU A 276 16.47 -19.92 8.30
C GLU A 276 17.00 -21.30 8.72
N MET A 277 18.31 -21.44 8.84
CA MET A 277 18.98 -22.69 9.24
C MET A 277 18.45 -23.28 10.54
N LYS A 278 18.16 -22.41 11.54
CA LYS A 278 17.60 -22.83 12.84
C LYS A 278 16.19 -23.44 12.76
N ASN A 279 15.52 -23.24 11.62
CA ASN A 279 14.16 -23.70 11.35
C ASN A 279 14.15 -24.95 10.44
N VAL A 280 15.29 -25.57 10.22
CA VAL A 280 15.45 -26.81 9.46
C VAL A 280 15.78 -27.92 10.43
N ASP A 281 14.89 -28.88 10.57
CA ASP A 281 15.08 -30.08 11.40
C ASP A 281 15.41 -31.24 10.48
N LEU A 282 16.69 -31.62 10.45
CA LEU A 282 17.17 -32.76 9.65
C LEU A 282 16.96 -34.11 10.39
N GLU A 283 16.68 -34.11 11.68
CA GLU A 283 16.36 -35.30 12.43
C GLU A 283 14.92 -35.73 12.16
N ASN A 284 13.98 -34.79 12.27
CA ASN A 284 12.58 -35.01 11.98
C ASN A 284 12.16 -34.68 10.56
N TRP A 285 13.08 -34.29 9.70
CA TRP A 285 12.85 -33.94 8.30
C TRP A 285 11.69 -32.98 8.12
N SER A 286 11.81 -31.78 8.68
CA SER A 286 10.81 -30.76 8.60
C SER A 286 11.39 -29.34 8.46
N PHE A 287 10.61 -28.45 7.89
CA PHE A 287 10.84 -27.02 7.90
C PHE A 287 9.81 -26.31 8.77
N ILE A 288 10.23 -25.22 9.40
CA ILE A 288 9.32 -24.26 10.05
C ILE A 288 9.48 -22.92 9.36
N GLY A 289 8.38 -22.28 8.94
CA GLY A 289 8.49 -20.98 8.28
C GLY A 289 7.18 -20.42 7.73
N GLY A 290 7.32 -19.44 6.85
CA GLY A 290 6.22 -18.72 6.20
C GLY A 290 6.02 -17.31 6.69
N MET A 291 5.51 -16.41 5.82
CA MET A 291 5.49 -14.98 6.07
C MET A 291 4.15 -14.29 5.80
N LYS A 292 3.49 -14.66 4.71
CA LYS A 292 2.54 -13.76 4.06
C LYS A 292 1.18 -13.67 4.72
N THR A 293 0.73 -14.71 5.41
CA THR A 293 -0.61 -14.77 6.01
C THR A 293 -0.53 -15.31 7.43
N ALA A 294 -1.49 -14.99 8.28
CA ALA A 294 -1.55 -15.56 9.64
C ALA A 294 -1.52 -17.09 9.61
N ALA A 295 -2.25 -17.71 8.67
CA ALA A 295 -2.25 -19.16 8.47
C ALA A 295 -0.93 -19.72 7.88
N GLY A 296 -0.12 -18.87 7.26
CA GLY A 296 1.16 -19.27 6.67
C GLY A 296 2.36 -19.09 7.59
N LYS A 297 2.25 -18.28 8.65
CA LYS A 297 3.35 -18.01 9.58
C LYS A 297 3.63 -19.23 10.46
N ASN A 298 4.93 -19.54 10.63
CA ASN A 298 5.41 -20.63 11.52
C ASN A 298 4.77 -21.99 11.23
N ARG A 299 4.34 -22.23 9.96
CA ARG A 299 3.81 -23.54 9.58
C ARG A 299 4.92 -24.58 9.50
N ILE A 300 4.57 -25.80 9.90
CA ILE A 300 5.44 -26.96 9.75
C ILE A 300 5.20 -27.56 8.37
N VAL A 301 6.27 -27.80 7.63
CA VAL A 301 6.25 -28.44 6.31
C VAL A 301 7.19 -29.64 6.33
N PRO A 302 6.69 -30.89 6.23
CA PRO A 302 7.55 -32.06 6.19
C PRO A 302 8.40 -32.06 4.92
N ILE A 303 9.61 -32.61 5.02
CA ILE A 303 10.54 -32.79 3.91
C ILE A 303 10.31 -34.17 3.30
N HIS A 304 9.71 -34.16 2.08
CA HIS A 304 9.45 -35.38 1.34
C HIS A 304 10.74 -36.20 1.12
N SER A 305 10.67 -37.51 1.21
CA SER A 305 11.83 -38.42 1.12
C SER A 305 12.69 -38.19 -0.13
N ARG A 306 12.07 -37.93 -1.28
CA ARG A 306 12.77 -37.69 -2.56
C ARG A 306 13.70 -36.48 -2.57
N ILE A 307 13.44 -35.48 -1.74
CA ILE A 307 14.22 -34.23 -1.73
C ILE A 307 15.16 -34.11 -0.51
N ARG A 308 15.22 -35.10 0.36
CA ARG A 308 16.05 -35.07 1.60
C ARG A 308 17.52 -34.84 1.28
N SER A 309 18.08 -35.56 0.29
CA SER A 309 19.45 -35.34 -0.15
C SER A 309 19.71 -33.94 -0.59
N LEU A 310 18.82 -33.37 -1.46
CA LEU A 310 18.94 -32.00 -1.95
C LEU A 310 18.87 -30.96 -0.83
N VAL A 311 18.01 -31.18 0.16
CA VAL A 311 17.91 -30.32 1.34
C VAL A 311 19.18 -30.40 2.18
N LYS A 312 19.71 -31.61 2.38
CA LYS A 312 20.95 -31.81 3.14
C LYS A 312 22.13 -31.12 2.46
N ASP A 313 22.28 -31.26 1.16
CA ASP A 313 23.35 -30.60 0.39
C ASP A 313 23.29 -29.08 0.55
N ARG A 314 22.08 -28.50 0.51
CA ARG A 314 21.87 -27.05 0.75
C ARG A 314 22.15 -26.66 2.20
N TYR A 315 21.87 -27.55 3.14
CA TYR A 315 22.21 -27.33 4.56
C TYR A 315 23.72 -27.30 4.76
N ASP A 316 24.43 -28.25 4.20
CA ASP A 316 25.89 -28.35 4.31
C ASP A 316 26.58 -27.18 3.59
N GLU A 317 26.06 -26.75 2.43
CA GLU A 317 26.50 -25.53 1.74
C GLU A 317 26.32 -24.28 2.63
N ALA A 318 25.15 -24.14 3.27
CA ALA A 318 24.85 -23.00 4.13
C ALA A 318 25.77 -22.98 5.38
N VAL A 319 26.08 -24.13 5.97
CA VAL A 319 27.05 -24.25 7.06
C VAL A 319 28.43 -23.79 6.59
N THR A 320 28.88 -24.26 5.44
CA THR A 320 30.19 -23.88 4.85
C THR A 320 30.29 -22.39 4.58
N LEU A 321 29.18 -21.77 4.16
CA LEU A 321 29.10 -20.32 3.90
C LEU A 321 28.95 -19.47 5.17
N GLY A 322 28.69 -20.08 6.32
CA GLY A 322 28.30 -19.36 7.54
C GLY A 322 26.99 -18.58 7.36
N SER A 323 26.08 -19.07 6.51
CA SER A 323 24.82 -18.39 6.21
C SER A 323 23.76 -18.71 7.26
N ASN A 324 22.94 -17.70 7.58
CA ASN A 324 21.76 -17.90 8.43
C ASN A 324 20.57 -18.50 7.65
N TYR A 325 20.64 -18.60 6.33
CA TYR A 325 19.57 -19.07 5.45
C TYR A 325 19.95 -20.36 4.75
N LEU A 326 18.99 -21.28 4.61
CA LEU A 326 19.17 -22.56 3.95
C LEU A 326 19.56 -22.41 2.46
N PHE A 327 18.88 -21.51 1.75
CA PHE A 327 19.09 -21.33 0.33
C PHE A 327 19.88 -20.07 0.03
N ASN A 328 20.98 -20.24 -0.68
CA ASN A 328 21.94 -19.20 -0.96
C ASN A 328 22.15 -19.01 -2.47
N ALA A 329 22.33 -17.76 -2.88
CA ALA A 329 22.67 -17.40 -4.26
C ALA A 329 24.18 -17.19 -4.35
N THR A 330 24.95 -18.27 -4.39
CA THR A 330 26.43 -18.26 -4.34
C THR A 330 27.08 -17.59 -5.54
N ASP A 331 26.39 -17.57 -6.69
CA ASP A 331 26.78 -16.88 -7.91
C ASP A 331 26.36 -15.39 -7.97
N ALA A 332 25.85 -14.84 -6.88
CA ALA A 332 25.41 -13.45 -6.84
C ALA A 332 26.62 -12.48 -6.70
N VAL A 333 26.76 -11.57 -7.65
CA VAL A 333 27.83 -10.55 -7.68
C VAL A 333 27.62 -9.46 -6.62
N LYS A 334 26.36 -9.21 -6.20
CA LYS A 334 25.99 -8.14 -5.26
C LYS A 334 24.93 -8.58 -4.26
N GLY A 335 24.95 -7.97 -3.08
CA GLY A 335 23.88 -8.09 -2.10
C GLY A 335 23.87 -9.36 -1.24
N GLY A 336 25.03 -9.97 -1.02
CA GLY A 336 25.19 -11.17 -0.17
C GLY A 336 24.55 -12.42 -0.76
N TYR A 337 24.64 -13.53 -0.03
CA TYR A 337 24.21 -14.85 -0.49
C TYR A 337 22.70 -15.09 -0.37
N LYS A 338 21.98 -14.36 0.48
CA LYS A 338 20.54 -14.56 0.69
C LYS A 338 19.77 -14.65 -0.63
N LEU A 339 19.00 -15.73 -0.80
CA LEU A 339 18.18 -15.97 -1.99
C LEU A 339 16.88 -15.15 -1.90
N THR A 340 16.91 -13.91 -2.41
CA THR A 340 15.69 -13.08 -2.53
C THR A 340 14.80 -13.59 -3.66
N TYR A 341 13.53 -13.12 -3.70
CA TYR A 341 12.61 -13.48 -4.78
C TYR A 341 13.20 -13.19 -6.17
N ASP A 342 13.76 -11.99 -6.38
CA ASP A 342 14.34 -11.61 -7.69
C ASP A 342 15.53 -12.49 -8.07
N LYS A 343 16.37 -12.83 -7.06
CA LYS A 343 17.50 -13.75 -7.29
C LYS A 343 17.02 -15.16 -7.63
N TYR A 344 15.93 -15.62 -7.01
CA TYR A 344 15.33 -16.92 -7.33
C TYR A 344 14.69 -16.90 -8.71
N ASP A 345 13.87 -15.92 -9.04
CA ASP A 345 13.18 -15.80 -10.34
C ASP A 345 14.18 -15.75 -11.51
N TYR A 346 15.29 -15.02 -11.32
CA TYR A 346 16.37 -14.98 -12.32
C TYR A 346 16.98 -16.37 -12.56
N ARG A 347 17.26 -17.15 -11.52
CA ARG A 347 17.84 -18.48 -11.63
C ARG A 347 16.84 -19.50 -12.14
N PHE A 348 15.60 -19.38 -11.71
CA PHE A 348 14.49 -20.14 -12.23
C PHE A 348 14.42 -20.00 -13.77
N LYS A 349 14.42 -18.78 -14.28
CA LYS A 349 14.40 -18.51 -15.73
C LYS A 349 15.62 -19.08 -16.45
N LYS A 350 16.79 -19.05 -15.83
CA LYS A 350 17.98 -19.70 -16.39
C LYS A 350 17.80 -21.20 -16.53
N VAL A 351 17.26 -21.88 -15.54
CA VAL A 351 16.96 -23.32 -15.60
C VAL A 351 15.94 -23.62 -16.71
N ILE A 352 14.82 -22.86 -16.76
CA ILE A 352 13.80 -23.00 -17.80
C ILE A 352 14.44 -22.89 -19.20
N SER A 353 15.29 -21.90 -19.40
CA SER A 353 15.99 -21.70 -20.69
C SER A 353 16.98 -22.81 -21.00
N ALA A 354 17.82 -23.21 -20.01
CA ALA A 354 18.85 -24.22 -20.19
C ALA A 354 18.28 -25.60 -20.57
N LEU A 355 17.17 -25.98 -19.96
CA LEU A 355 16.47 -27.24 -20.25
C LEU A 355 15.44 -27.14 -21.34
N LYS A 356 15.26 -25.97 -21.97
CA LYS A 356 14.24 -25.70 -22.99
C LYS A 356 12.82 -26.10 -22.55
N LEU A 357 12.51 -25.88 -21.27
CA LEU A 357 11.17 -26.08 -20.73
C LEU A 357 10.20 -25.01 -21.27
N ASN A 358 8.90 -25.17 -21.00
CA ASN A 358 7.93 -24.17 -21.42
C ASN A 358 8.33 -22.76 -20.91
N PRO A 359 8.60 -21.79 -21.81
CA PRO A 359 9.09 -20.45 -21.43
C PRO A 359 8.06 -19.63 -20.62
N GLU A 360 6.82 -20.07 -20.57
CA GLU A 360 5.78 -19.45 -19.77
C GLU A 360 5.87 -19.81 -18.30
N HIS A 361 6.67 -20.79 -17.88
CA HIS A 361 6.84 -21.11 -16.48
C HIS A 361 7.35 -19.91 -15.66
N ARG A 362 6.84 -19.80 -14.45
CA ARG A 362 7.18 -18.76 -13.47
C ARG A 362 7.57 -19.38 -12.15
N ALA A 363 8.30 -18.64 -11.34
CA ALA A 363 8.77 -19.09 -10.03
C ALA A 363 7.67 -19.67 -9.10
N HIS A 364 6.40 -19.32 -9.28
CA HIS A 364 5.28 -19.89 -8.55
C HIS A 364 4.84 -21.28 -9.00
N ASP A 365 5.29 -21.72 -10.16
CA ASP A 365 4.77 -22.97 -10.78
C ASP A 365 5.27 -24.24 -10.06
N GLY A 366 6.43 -24.21 -9.38
CA GLY A 366 6.84 -25.30 -8.50
C GLY A 366 5.83 -25.56 -7.38
N ARG A 367 5.29 -24.49 -6.76
CA ARG A 367 4.22 -24.61 -5.78
C ARG A 367 2.89 -25.09 -6.38
N ASN A 368 2.56 -24.65 -7.60
CA ASN A 368 1.37 -25.13 -8.32
C ASN A 368 1.52 -26.62 -8.65
N THR A 369 2.72 -27.06 -8.97
CA THR A 369 3.06 -28.47 -9.19
C THR A 369 2.82 -29.29 -7.92
N PHE A 370 3.31 -28.84 -6.76
CA PHE A 370 3.04 -29.48 -5.48
C PHE A 370 1.54 -29.66 -5.24
N ILE A 371 0.76 -28.57 -5.33
CA ILE A 371 -0.69 -28.62 -5.06
C ILE A 371 -1.39 -29.56 -6.04
N THR A 372 -1.00 -29.54 -7.32
CA THR A 372 -1.57 -30.43 -8.34
C THR A 372 -1.23 -31.88 -8.08
N ALA A 373 0.04 -32.18 -7.75
CA ALA A 373 0.50 -33.52 -7.44
C ALA A 373 -0.19 -34.06 -6.17
N ALA A 374 -0.29 -33.24 -5.13
CA ALA A 374 -0.97 -33.58 -3.88
C ALA A 374 -2.46 -33.91 -4.10
N LYS A 375 -3.17 -33.14 -4.92
CA LYS A 375 -4.57 -33.43 -5.29
C LYS A 375 -4.68 -34.72 -6.11
N LYS A 376 -3.77 -34.96 -7.06
CA LYS A 376 -3.72 -36.23 -7.82
C LYS A 376 -3.46 -37.43 -6.92
N ALA A 377 -2.59 -37.27 -5.91
CA ALA A 377 -2.29 -38.29 -4.90
C ALA A 377 -3.41 -38.46 -3.85
N LYS A 378 -4.52 -37.72 -3.99
CA LYS A 378 -5.68 -37.73 -3.05
C LYS A 378 -5.27 -37.43 -1.59
N ILE A 379 -4.32 -36.54 -1.41
CA ILE A 379 -3.96 -35.99 -0.08
C ILE A 379 -5.16 -35.22 0.46
N ASP A 380 -5.38 -35.33 1.78
CA ASP A 380 -6.39 -34.57 2.49
C ASP A 380 -6.30 -33.05 2.17
N GLU A 381 -7.41 -32.44 1.80
CA GLU A 381 -7.44 -31.04 1.33
C GLU A 381 -6.92 -30.06 2.40
N TYR A 382 -7.22 -30.31 3.67
CA TYR A 382 -6.77 -29.43 4.74
C TYR A 382 -5.28 -29.61 5.04
N THR A 383 -4.75 -30.82 4.87
CA THR A 383 -3.31 -31.07 4.88
C THR A 383 -2.60 -30.27 3.77
N ILE A 384 -3.15 -30.28 2.57
CA ILE A 384 -2.62 -29.44 1.47
C ILE A 384 -2.67 -27.95 1.85
N LYS A 385 -3.77 -27.47 2.45
CA LYS A 385 -3.91 -26.08 2.89
C LYS A 385 -2.89 -25.72 3.97
N LEU A 386 -2.65 -26.61 4.96
CA LEU A 386 -1.67 -26.40 6.02
C LEU A 386 -0.25 -26.31 5.45
N ILE A 387 0.19 -27.31 4.67
CA ILE A 387 1.52 -27.33 4.06
C ILE A 387 1.71 -26.12 3.14
N ALA A 388 0.74 -25.81 2.30
CA ALA A 388 0.81 -24.65 1.42
C ALA A 388 0.67 -23.30 2.15
N GLY A 389 0.13 -23.25 3.36
CA GLY A 389 -0.16 -22.00 4.09
C GLY A 389 -1.32 -21.23 3.47
N HIS A 390 -2.41 -21.93 3.11
CA HIS A 390 -3.68 -21.34 2.73
C HIS A 390 -4.56 -21.12 3.96
N ASN A 391 -5.44 -20.14 3.90
CA ASN A 391 -6.40 -19.91 4.98
C ASN A 391 -7.43 -21.04 5.03
N ILE A 392 -7.68 -21.55 6.24
CA ILE A 392 -8.74 -22.50 6.54
C ILE A 392 -9.89 -21.73 7.17
N THR A 393 -11.03 -21.66 6.49
CA THR A 393 -12.23 -20.96 6.94
C THR A 393 -13.18 -21.86 7.73
N ASP A 394 -13.08 -23.18 7.54
CA ASP A 394 -13.86 -24.16 8.27
C ASP A 394 -13.42 -24.20 9.74
N VAL A 395 -14.39 -24.00 10.67
CA VAL A 395 -14.12 -23.91 12.11
C VAL A 395 -13.71 -25.28 12.67
N THR A 396 -14.35 -26.36 12.21
CA THR A 396 -14.05 -27.73 12.67
C THR A 396 -12.61 -28.07 12.34
N GLU A 397 -12.19 -27.80 11.11
CA GLU A 397 -10.85 -28.09 10.64
C GLU A 397 -9.77 -27.20 11.27
N LYS A 398 -10.11 -25.95 11.56
CA LYS A 398 -9.18 -24.98 12.12
C LYS A 398 -8.96 -25.15 13.62
N VAL A 399 -10.00 -25.55 14.38
CA VAL A 399 -10.01 -25.51 15.83
C VAL A 399 -9.96 -26.92 16.43
N TYR A 400 -10.65 -27.87 15.84
CA TYR A 400 -10.86 -29.19 16.44
C TYR A 400 -10.03 -30.30 15.79
N THR A 401 -9.49 -30.08 14.57
CA THR A 401 -8.68 -31.08 13.89
C THR A 401 -7.21 -30.74 14.01
N GLN A 402 -6.45 -31.53 14.77
CA GLN A 402 -5.00 -31.39 14.87
C GLN A 402 -4.33 -32.36 13.90
N ARG A 403 -3.48 -31.82 13.03
CA ARG A 403 -2.62 -32.59 12.13
C ARG A 403 -1.18 -32.37 12.56
N ASP A 404 -0.61 -33.37 13.24
CA ASP A 404 0.76 -33.33 13.67
C ASP A 404 1.75 -33.57 12.52
N LEU A 405 3.05 -33.51 12.81
CA LEU A 405 4.09 -33.68 11.79
C LEU A 405 4.05 -35.08 11.16
N GLU A 406 3.67 -36.12 11.93
CA GLU A 406 3.62 -37.50 11.44
C GLU A 406 2.50 -37.65 10.40
N TRP A 407 1.30 -37.16 10.71
CA TRP A 407 0.22 -37.10 9.73
C TRP A 407 0.64 -36.36 8.46
N LEU A 408 1.19 -35.13 8.60
CA LEU A 408 1.62 -34.35 7.45
C LEU A 408 2.67 -35.08 6.60
N ARG A 409 3.56 -35.86 7.25
CA ARG A 409 4.59 -36.68 6.60
C ARG A 409 3.98 -37.85 5.83
N GLU A 410 3.09 -38.59 6.44
CA GLU A 410 2.39 -39.71 5.78
C GLU A 410 1.63 -39.24 4.54
N GLU A 411 0.98 -38.09 4.67
CA GLU A 411 0.22 -37.51 3.55
C GLU A 411 1.16 -37.06 2.41
N ILE A 412 2.24 -36.33 2.69
CA ILE A 412 3.12 -35.80 1.64
C ILE A 412 3.84 -36.92 0.88
N GLU A 413 4.17 -38.03 1.54
CA GLU A 413 4.83 -39.18 0.91
C GLU A 413 3.97 -39.92 -0.12
N LYS A 414 2.66 -39.63 -0.20
CA LYS A 414 1.78 -40.13 -1.27
C LYS A 414 2.12 -39.51 -2.64
N ILE A 415 2.86 -38.43 -2.70
CA ILE A 415 3.34 -37.80 -3.95
C ILE A 415 4.45 -38.68 -4.53
N LYS A 416 4.28 -39.18 -5.74
CA LYS A 416 5.25 -40.06 -6.40
C LYS A 416 6.25 -39.26 -7.22
#